data_f3947021cea0c661c97839b664f20379
#
_entry.id   f3947021cea0c661c97839b664f20379
#
_cell.length_a   1.000
_cell.length_b   1.000
_cell.length_c   1.000
_cell.angle_alpha   90.00
_cell.angle_beta   90.00
_cell.angle_gamma   90.00
#
_symmetry.space_group_name_H-M   'P 1'
#
loop_
_entity.id
_entity.type
_entity.pdbx_description
1 polymer ?
#
loop_
_entity_poly.entity_id
_entity_poly.type
_entity_poly.pdbx_seq_one_letter_code
_entity_poly.pdbx_strand_id
1 'polypeptide(L)'
;KVAKNTQIIDMRGKVTLTAKDGLTTQQLGTLVALLKNPDWFKAGVQNGEMYYGTHYGYGEVADYQYVTTQGDPTSYIWFKRKGNDVTIKMIEPTENQSVAGTPMTTTHTTVTNLINNYYTSEDQQDEVNAYADQLKVEP
;
A
#
# COMPACT_ATOMS: atom_id res chain seq x y z
N LYS A 1 -16.62 -1.00 -13.49
CA LYS A 1 -16.07 -1.35 -14.60
C LYS A 1 -14.70 -0.75 -14.78
N VAL A 2 -13.93 -1.53 -15.14
CA VAL A 2 -12.58 -1.09 -15.28
C VAL A 2 -12.19 -0.84 -16.70
N ALA A 3 -13.16 -0.59 -17.49
CA ALA A 3 -12.90 -0.37 -18.86
C ALA A 3 -11.97 0.78 -19.07
N LYS A 4 -11.89 1.62 -18.08
CA LYS A 4 -11.03 2.76 -18.19
C LYS A 4 -9.64 2.51 -17.72
N ASN A 5 -9.30 1.27 -17.54
CA ASN A 5 -7.95 0.96 -17.12
C ASN A 5 -6.95 1.54 -18.09
N THR A 6 -5.96 2.19 -17.56
CA THR A 6 -4.81 2.59 -18.31
C THR A 6 -3.97 1.34 -18.50
N GLN A 7 -3.50 1.13 -19.71
CA GLN A 7 -2.59 0.03 -19.97
C GLN A 7 -1.18 0.55 -19.93
N ILE A 8 -0.33 -0.19 -19.25
CA ILE A 8 1.09 0.12 -19.18
C ILE A 8 1.79 -0.92 -20.04
N ILE A 9 2.54 -0.46 -21.01
CA ILE A 9 3.28 -1.32 -21.93
C ILE A 9 4.74 -1.20 -21.58
N ASP A 10 5.34 -2.30 -21.17
CA ASP A 10 6.76 -2.29 -20.81
C ASP A 10 7.64 -2.33 -22.06
N MET A 11 8.94 -2.36 -21.85
CA MET A 11 9.89 -2.30 -22.94
C MET A 11 9.87 -3.53 -23.84
N ARG A 12 9.24 -4.59 -23.43
CA ARG A 12 9.12 -5.81 -24.22
C ARG A 12 7.78 -5.88 -24.92
N GLY A 13 6.98 -4.83 -24.81
CA GLY A 13 5.67 -4.81 -25.42
C GLY A 13 4.61 -5.52 -24.62
N LYS A 14 4.91 -5.95 -23.42
CA LYS A 14 3.93 -6.62 -22.56
C LYS A 14 2.94 -5.58 -22.05
N VAL A 15 1.66 -5.84 -22.23
CA VAL A 15 0.62 -4.96 -21.74
C VAL A 15 0.24 -5.39 -20.33
N THR A 16 0.32 -4.46 -19.39
CA THR A 16 -0.12 -4.71 -18.02
C THR A 16 -1.37 -3.91 -17.77
N LEU A 17 -2.43 -4.62 -17.41
CA LEU A 17 -3.69 -3.98 -17.09
C LEU A 17 -3.60 -3.43 -15.70
N THR A 18 -2.96 -2.30 -15.59
CA THR A 18 -2.88 -1.65 -14.32
C THR A 18 -3.17 -0.23 -14.55
N ALA A 19 -4.26 0.13 -14.19
CA ALA A 19 -4.58 1.47 -14.34
C ALA A 19 -4.63 2.13 -13.03
N LYS A 20 -4.57 3.43 -13.08
CA LYS A 20 -4.88 4.20 -11.90
C LYS A 20 -6.21 3.76 -11.31
N ASP A 21 -7.16 3.39 -12.18
CA ASP A 21 -8.50 3.04 -11.74
C ASP A 21 -8.66 1.57 -11.40
N GLY A 22 -7.72 0.74 -11.82
CA GLY A 22 -7.82 -0.71 -11.67
C GLY A 22 -6.97 -1.32 -10.58
N LEU A 23 -6.29 -0.51 -9.78
CA LEU A 23 -5.44 -1.04 -8.72
C LEU A 23 -6.30 -1.68 -7.62
N THR A 24 -5.93 -2.90 -7.24
CA THR A 24 -6.55 -3.56 -6.10
C THR A 24 -6.02 -2.99 -4.80
N THR A 25 -6.69 -3.31 -3.70
CA THR A 25 -6.20 -2.92 -2.37
C THR A 25 -4.80 -3.47 -2.14
N GLN A 26 -4.55 -4.72 -2.54
CA GLN A 26 -3.24 -5.34 -2.36
C GLN A 26 -2.17 -4.61 -3.16
N GLN A 27 -2.47 -4.24 -4.39
CA GLN A 27 -1.50 -3.52 -5.22
C GLN A 27 -1.24 -2.13 -4.68
N LEU A 28 -2.30 -1.39 -4.35
CA LEU A 28 -2.12 -0.05 -3.80
C LEU A 28 -1.41 -0.09 -2.45
N GLY A 29 -1.77 -1.04 -1.60
CA GLY A 29 -1.10 -1.22 -0.31
C GLY A 29 0.37 -1.54 -0.46
N THR A 30 0.72 -2.35 -1.46
CA THR A 30 2.12 -2.65 -1.74
C THR A 30 2.88 -1.39 -2.15
N LEU A 31 2.30 -0.61 -3.04
CA LEU A 31 2.93 0.64 -3.50
C LEU A 31 3.13 1.62 -2.35
N VAL A 32 2.11 1.77 -1.51
CA VAL A 32 2.19 2.64 -0.33
C VAL A 32 3.28 2.16 0.62
N ALA A 33 3.35 0.86 0.86
CA ALA A 33 4.34 0.31 1.76
C ALA A 33 5.76 0.45 1.22
N LEU A 34 5.94 0.33 -0.08
CA LEU A 34 7.24 0.54 -0.69
C LEU A 34 7.70 1.99 -0.52
N LEU A 35 6.77 2.92 -0.52
CA LEU A 35 7.09 4.32 -0.27
C LEU A 35 7.44 4.58 1.19
N LYS A 36 6.70 3.99 2.12
CA LYS A 36 6.79 4.37 3.53
C LYS A 36 7.72 3.50 4.36
N ASN A 37 7.76 2.21 4.10
CA ASN A 37 8.57 1.30 4.92
C ASN A 37 8.85 0.01 4.17
N PRO A 38 9.67 0.09 3.12
CA PRO A 38 9.89 -1.07 2.24
C PRO A 38 10.51 -2.27 2.95
N ASP A 39 11.45 -2.05 3.85
CA ASP A 39 12.13 -3.15 4.51
C ASP A 39 11.19 -3.95 5.40
N TRP A 40 10.38 -3.24 6.18
CA TRP A 40 9.36 -3.87 7.02
C TRP A 40 8.37 -4.67 6.18
N PHE A 41 7.93 -4.07 5.07
CA PHE A 41 6.95 -4.71 4.21
C PHE A 41 7.51 -5.98 3.57
N LYS A 42 8.71 -5.89 3.03
CA LYS A 42 9.35 -7.04 2.36
C LYS A 42 9.59 -8.18 3.34
N ALA A 43 10.04 -7.85 4.55
CA ALA A 43 10.26 -8.86 5.57
C ALA A 43 8.95 -9.54 5.97
N GLY A 44 7.89 -8.75 6.15
CA GLY A 44 6.60 -9.30 6.50
C GLY A 44 6.04 -10.23 5.43
N VAL A 45 6.15 -9.83 4.17
CA VAL A 45 5.71 -10.67 3.06
C VAL A 45 6.52 -11.96 3.01
N GLN A 46 7.83 -11.85 3.15
CA GLN A 46 8.72 -13.00 3.09
C GLN A 46 8.40 -14.00 4.21
N ASN A 47 8.00 -13.51 5.36
CA ASN A 47 7.67 -14.37 6.51
C ASN A 47 6.22 -14.86 6.48
N GLY A 48 5.44 -14.46 5.49
CA GLY A 48 4.05 -14.86 5.40
C GLY A 48 3.15 -14.17 6.43
N GLU A 49 3.54 -12.99 6.88
CA GLU A 49 2.86 -12.31 7.97
C GLU A 49 2.23 -10.98 7.55
N MET A 50 2.14 -10.71 6.27
CA MET A 50 1.56 -9.43 5.83
C MET A 50 0.10 -9.62 5.45
N TYR A 51 -0.76 -8.81 6.05
CA TYR A 51 -2.20 -8.86 5.89
C TYR A 51 -2.69 -7.53 5.33
N TYR A 52 -3.88 -7.54 4.77
CA TYR A 52 -4.53 -6.33 4.31
C TYR A 52 -6.01 -6.35 4.67
N GLY A 53 -6.58 -5.17 4.66
CA GLY A 53 -8.02 -5.03 4.83
C GLY A 53 -8.52 -3.84 4.04
N THR A 54 -9.81 -3.86 3.73
CA THR A 54 -10.42 -2.80 2.91
C THR A 54 -11.15 -1.77 3.74
N HIS A 55 -11.37 -2.06 5.01
CA HIS A 55 -12.13 -1.16 5.89
C HIS A 55 -11.71 -1.40 7.33
N TYR A 56 -10.98 -0.44 7.89
CA TYR A 56 -10.42 -0.63 9.23
C TYR A 56 -11.50 -0.62 10.31
N GLY A 57 -12.40 0.36 10.27
CA GLY A 57 -13.56 0.37 11.14
C GLY A 57 -13.40 1.10 12.47
N TYR A 58 -12.24 1.68 12.74
CA TYR A 58 -12.00 2.32 14.04
C TYR A 58 -11.36 3.68 13.88
N GLY A 59 -11.78 4.64 14.71
CA GLY A 59 -11.14 5.93 14.87
C GLY A 59 -11.11 6.77 13.59
N GLU A 60 -10.10 7.59 13.49
CA GLU A 60 -9.98 8.52 12.36
C GLU A 60 -9.63 7.82 11.07
N VAL A 61 -9.24 6.56 11.11
CA VAL A 61 -8.93 5.77 9.91
C VAL A 61 -10.00 4.71 9.64
N ALA A 62 -11.20 4.91 10.17
CA ALA A 62 -12.27 3.90 10.09
C ALA A 62 -12.60 3.51 8.65
N ASP A 63 -12.55 4.45 7.71
CA ASP A 63 -12.88 4.19 6.30
C ASP A 63 -11.63 4.01 5.43
N TYR A 64 -10.49 3.73 6.06
CA TYR A 64 -9.24 3.51 5.35
C TYR A 64 -9.01 2.03 5.07
N GLN A 65 -8.31 1.76 3.97
CA GLN A 65 -7.71 0.47 3.71
C GLN A 65 -6.38 0.40 4.48
N TYR A 66 -5.80 -0.80 4.57
CA TYR A 66 -4.55 -0.91 5.33
C TYR A 66 -3.79 -2.18 4.97
N VAL A 67 -2.49 -2.15 5.30
CA VAL A 67 -1.64 -3.35 5.35
C VAL A 67 -1.03 -3.42 6.75
N THR A 68 -0.79 -4.63 7.24
CA THR A 68 -0.34 -4.80 8.61
C THR A 68 0.32 -6.16 8.84
N THR A 69 1.29 -6.18 9.76
CA THR A 69 1.78 -7.45 10.32
C THR A 69 1.02 -7.80 11.58
N GLN A 70 0.00 -7.04 11.92
CA GLN A 70 -0.87 -7.21 13.08
C GLN A 70 -0.19 -6.87 14.41
N GLY A 71 -0.95 -6.86 15.48
CA GLY A 71 -0.45 -6.57 16.81
C GLY A 71 -0.42 -5.08 17.11
N ASP A 72 0.76 -4.56 17.29
CA ASP A 72 0.97 -3.19 17.72
C ASP A 72 0.50 -2.18 16.67
N PRO A 73 -0.10 -1.05 17.06
CA PRO A 73 -0.53 -0.04 16.09
C PRO A 73 0.57 0.48 15.17
N THR A 74 1.82 0.41 15.58
CA THR A 74 2.93 0.80 14.71
C THR A 74 3.15 -0.17 13.56
N SER A 75 2.46 -1.31 13.58
CA SER A 75 2.54 -2.34 12.54
C SER A 75 1.44 -2.18 11.50
N TYR A 76 0.90 -1.00 11.35
CA TYR A 76 -0.14 -0.70 10.37
C TYR A 76 0.28 0.47 9.50
N ILE A 77 -0.07 0.37 8.21
CA ILE A 77 -0.07 1.52 7.31
C ILE A 77 -1.49 1.65 6.78
N TRP A 78 -2.15 2.74 7.11
CA TRP A 78 -3.51 3.03 6.63
C TRP A 78 -3.42 3.94 5.42
N PHE A 79 -4.23 3.67 4.41
CA PHE A 79 -4.24 4.49 3.22
C PHE A 79 -5.64 4.62 2.66
N LYS A 80 -5.89 5.75 2.03
CA LYS A 80 -7.19 6.04 1.44
C LYS A 80 -6.95 6.75 0.13
N ARG A 81 -7.61 6.25 -0.90
CA ARG A 81 -7.51 6.83 -2.22
C ARG A 81 -8.77 7.60 -2.56
N LYS A 82 -8.60 8.78 -3.12
CA LYS A 82 -9.71 9.56 -3.66
C LYS A 82 -9.26 10.05 -5.03
N GLY A 83 -9.77 9.41 -6.09
CA GLY A 83 -9.29 9.70 -7.43
C GLY A 83 -7.82 9.36 -7.55
N ASN A 84 -7.01 10.35 -7.88
CA ASN A 84 -5.56 10.19 -7.97
C ASN A 84 -4.86 10.48 -6.65
N ASP A 85 -5.56 11.04 -5.68
CA ASP A 85 -4.95 11.42 -4.41
C ASP A 85 -4.93 10.24 -3.45
N VAL A 86 -3.81 10.07 -2.76
CA VAL A 86 -3.63 9.02 -1.76
C VAL A 86 -3.19 9.65 -0.46
N THR A 87 -3.95 9.42 0.59
CA THR A 87 -3.61 9.86 1.94
C THR A 87 -3.13 8.65 2.72
N ILE A 88 -2.00 8.78 3.39
CA ILE A 88 -1.36 7.70 4.13
C ILE A 88 -1.22 8.12 5.58
N LYS A 89 -1.63 7.26 6.49
CA LYS A 89 -1.48 7.54 7.93
C LYS A 89 -0.73 6.39 8.59
N MET A 90 0.15 6.75 9.51
CA MET A 90 0.96 5.80 10.26
C MET A 90 1.19 6.35 11.66
N ILE A 91 1.51 5.46 12.58
CA ILE A 91 1.99 5.86 13.89
C ILE A 91 3.49 5.62 13.91
N GLU A 92 4.26 6.69 14.01
CA GLU A 92 5.72 6.66 13.94
C GLU A 92 6.30 7.28 15.21
N PRO A 93 6.33 6.52 16.35
CA PRO A 93 6.81 7.10 17.59
C PRO A 93 8.31 7.38 17.52
N THR A 94 8.71 8.50 18.12
CA THR A 94 10.12 8.79 18.32
C THR A 94 10.57 8.08 19.58
N GLU A 95 11.88 8.07 19.82
CA GLU A 95 12.41 7.38 20.98
C GLU A 95 11.90 7.94 22.31
N ASN A 96 11.37 9.16 22.31
CA ASN A 96 10.85 9.79 23.52
C ASN A 96 9.34 9.71 23.64
N GLN A 97 8.69 8.96 22.78
CA GLN A 97 7.23 8.85 22.80
C GLN A 97 6.80 7.40 22.94
N SER A 98 5.74 7.18 23.71
CA SER A 98 5.11 5.86 23.75
C SER A 98 4.18 5.73 22.55
N VAL A 99 3.89 4.50 22.17
CA VAL A 99 2.94 4.25 21.07
C VAL A 99 1.60 4.89 21.37
N ALA A 100 1.12 4.74 22.59
CA ALA A 100 -0.20 5.25 22.97
C ALA A 100 -0.28 6.78 22.90
N GLY A 101 0.83 7.46 23.11
CA GLY A 101 0.84 8.92 23.10
C GLY A 101 1.28 9.53 21.77
N THR A 102 1.54 8.71 20.76
CA THR A 102 2.04 9.20 19.49
C THR A 102 0.90 9.49 18.54
N PRO A 103 0.77 10.72 18.03
CA PRO A 103 -0.25 11.00 17.03
C PRO A 103 0.10 10.34 15.71
N MET A 104 -0.91 10.12 14.88
CA MET A 104 -0.70 9.64 13.54
C MET A 104 -0.02 10.71 12.69
N THR A 105 0.95 10.28 11.89
CA THR A 105 1.50 11.14 10.85
C THR A 105 0.69 10.96 9.58
N THR A 106 0.63 11.99 8.76
CA THR A 106 -0.12 11.97 7.52
C THR A 106 0.80 12.34 6.36
N THR A 107 0.77 11.51 5.33
CA THR A 107 1.52 11.75 4.11
C THR A 107 0.54 11.78 2.95
N HIS A 108 0.75 12.70 2.03
CA HIS A 108 -0.07 12.79 0.82
C HIS A 108 0.80 12.48 -0.39
N THR A 109 0.27 11.67 -1.29
CA THR A 109 0.92 11.37 -2.55
C THR A 109 -0.17 11.15 -3.60
N THR A 110 0.22 10.67 -4.77
CA THR A 110 -0.74 10.37 -5.84
C THR A 110 -0.48 8.98 -6.38
N VAL A 111 -1.52 8.40 -6.97
CA VAL A 111 -1.37 7.11 -7.65
C VAL A 111 -0.35 7.24 -8.78
N THR A 112 -0.37 8.37 -9.50
CA THR A 112 0.60 8.63 -10.56
C THR A 112 2.03 8.55 -10.02
N ASN A 113 2.28 9.19 -8.89
CA ASN A 113 3.60 9.21 -8.30
C ASN A 113 4.05 7.80 -7.87
N LEU A 114 3.14 7.06 -7.26
CA LEU A 114 3.43 5.69 -6.83
C LEU A 114 3.76 4.79 -8.02
N ILE A 115 2.98 4.89 -9.09
CA ILE A 115 3.22 4.10 -10.29
C ILE A 115 4.56 4.48 -10.92
N ASN A 116 4.84 5.78 -11.03
CA ASN A 116 6.08 6.23 -11.63
C ASN A 116 7.31 5.76 -10.87
N ASN A 117 7.20 5.66 -9.55
CA ASN A 117 8.34 5.26 -8.73
C ASN A 117 8.51 3.75 -8.63
N TYR A 118 7.41 2.99 -8.64
CA TYR A 118 7.48 1.58 -8.27
C TYR A 118 6.82 0.62 -9.24
N TYR A 119 6.24 1.09 -10.33
CA TYR A 119 5.41 0.20 -11.14
C TYR A 119 5.49 0.51 -12.64
N THR A 120 6.66 0.91 -13.13
CA THR A 120 6.82 1.25 -14.54
C THR A 120 7.55 0.20 -15.34
N SER A 121 8.63 -0.37 -14.81
CA SER A 121 9.36 -1.40 -15.54
C SER A 121 8.68 -2.76 -15.34
N GLU A 122 8.97 -3.69 -16.23
CA GLU A 122 8.42 -5.02 -16.08
C GLU A 122 8.87 -5.66 -14.76
N ASP A 123 10.14 -5.47 -14.40
CA ASP A 123 10.65 -6.01 -13.15
C ASP A 123 9.91 -5.42 -11.95
N GLN A 124 9.64 -4.13 -11.97
CA GLN A 124 8.87 -3.49 -10.91
C GLN A 124 7.46 -4.04 -10.84
N GLN A 125 6.82 -4.18 -11.98
CA GLN A 125 5.45 -4.69 -12.03
C GLN A 125 5.38 -6.13 -11.53
N ASP A 126 6.33 -6.94 -11.93
CA ASP A 126 6.39 -8.33 -11.47
C ASP A 126 6.61 -8.38 -9.96
N GLU A 127 7.49 -7.53 -9.44
CA GLU A 127 7.78 -7.49 -8.01
C GLU A 127 6.55 -7.07 -7.21
N VAL A 128 5.92 -5.98 -7.61
CA VAL A 128 4.74 -5.48 -6.89
C VAL A 128 3.60 -6.49 -6.94
N ASN A 129 3.38 -7.09 -8.10
CA ASN A 129 2.31 -8.06 -8.24
C ASN A 129 2.59 -9.31 -7.42
N ALA A 130 3.86 -9.73 -7.34
CA ALA A 130 4.23 -10.87 -6.51
C ALA A 130 3.99 -10.60 -5.03
N TYR A 131 4.34 -9.41 -4.56
CA TYR A 131 4.04 -9.02 -3.18
C TYR A 131 2.54 -8.98 -2.95
N ALA A 132 1.80 -8.34 -3.85
CA ALA A 132 0.36 -8.19 -3.69
C ALA A 132 -0.34 -9.54 -3.60
N ASP A 133 0.10 -10.51 -4.39
CA ASP A 133 -0.49 -11.84 -4.40
C ASP A 133 -0.25 -12.60 -3.09
N GLN A 134 0.72 -12.19 -2.31
CA GLN A 134 1.05 -12.86 -1.05
C GLN A 134 0.39 -12.23 0.16
N LEU A 135 -0.30 -11.11 0.00
CA LEU A 135 -1.01 -10.49 1.09
C LEU A 135 -2.24 -11.32 1.43
N LYS A 136 -2.47 -11.48 2.73
CA LYS A 136 -3.59 -12.27 3.24
C LYS A 136 -4.67 -11.34 3.75
N VAL A 137 -5.92 -11.76 3.64
CA VAL A 137 -7.01 -10.98 4.22
C VAL A 137 -6.90 -11.09 5.74
N GLU A 138 -6.96 -9.96 6.41
CA GLU A 138 -6.95 -9.97 7.87
C GLU A 138 -8.27 -10.57 8.37
N PRO A 139 -8.20 -11.58 9.25
CA PRO A 139 -9.41 -12.22 9.77
C PRO A 139 -10.22 -11.32 10.68
#